data_8fd26ea217049627eab0446c13959ef0
#
_entry.id   8fd26ea217049627eab0446c13959ef0
#
_cell.length_a   1.000
_cell.length_b   1.000
_cell.length_c   1.000
_cell.angle_alpha   90.00
_cell.angle_beta   90.00
_cell.angle_gamma   90.00
#
_symmetry.space_group_name_H-M   'P 1'
#
loop_
_entity.id
_entity.type
_entity.pdbx_description
1 polymer ?
#
loop_
_entity_poly.entity_id
_entity_poly.type
_entity_poly.pdbx_seq_one_letter_code
_entity_poly.pdbx_strand_id
1 'polypeptide(L)'
;MKSTFEELGGTYKQVGDYLLPDVEVPENPEVGFWGLQRRKSLLEHQPALYTALFLGGELDDHLREIDRSATQLFDQVVDQLKIRNGITEQLKATDQMKWVRRLNAVRHEAAEIVAKELIYDEAT
;
A
#
# COMPACT_ATOMS: atom_id res chain seq x y z
N MET A 1 -19.55 -4.40 -6.20
CA MET A 1 -19.65 -4.00 -7.60
C MET A 1 -18.52 -4.58 -8.41
N LYS A 2 -18.82 -4.97 -9.60
CA LYS A 2 -17.82 -5.53 -10.48
C LYS A 2 -17.33 -4.48 -11.44
N SER A 3 -16.05 -4.50 -11.70
CA SER A 3 -15.53 -3.64 -12.74
C SER A 3 -15.91 -4.23 -14.10
N THR A 4 -15.85 -3.39 -15.09
CA THR A 4 -16.12 -3.84 -16.44
C THR A 4 -15.20 -4.99 -16.82
N PHE A 5 -13.99 -4.94 -16.36
CA PHE A 5 -13.02 -5.93 -16.69
C PHE A 5 -13.42 -7.30 -16.16
N GLU A 6 -13.88 -7.33 -14.94
CA GLU A 6 -14.30 -8.61 -14.37
C GLU A 6 -15.44 -9.21 -15.19
N GLU A 7 -16.34 -8.38 -15.67
CA GLU A 7 -17.47 -8.86 -16.40
C GLU A 7 -17.09 -9.43 -17.75
N LEU A 8 -15.89 -9.15 -18.19
CA LEU A 8 -15.44 -9.61 -19.48
C LEU A 8 -14.90 -11.02 -19.49
N GLY A 9 -15.00 -11.70 -18.39
CA GLY A 9 -14.61 -13.08 -18.47
C GLY A 9 -13.82 -13.61 -17.31
N GLY A 10 -13.75 -12.85 -16.28
CA GLY A 10 -13.13 -13.38 -15.10
C GLY A 10 -11.65 -13.54 -15.20
N THR A 11 -11.03 -12.87 -16.12
CA THR A 11 -9.58 -12.89 -16.15
C THR A 11 -8.99 -12.01 -15.06
N TYR A 12 -9.84 -11.34 -14.34
CA TYR A 12 -9.41 -10.53 -13.23
C TYR A 12 -9.45 -11.34 -11.97
N LYS A 13 -8.58 -11.01 -11.06
CA LYS A 13 -8.70 -11.52 -9.73
C LYS A 13 -9.43 -10.53 -8.90
N GLN A 14 -10.26 -11.04 -8.03
CA GLN A 14 -11.00 -10.19 -7.13
C GLN A 14 -10.12 -9.93 -5.92
N VAL A 15 -9.89 -8.66 -5.64
CA VAL A 15 -9.15 -8.26 -4.46
C VAL A 15 -10.01 -7.24 -3.75
N GLY A 16 -10.83 -7.69 -2.83
CA GLY A 16 -11.83 -6.83 -2.25
C GLY A 16 -12.75 -6.39 -3.35
N ASP A 17 -12.94 -5.10 -3.47
CA ASP A 17 -13.74 -4.55 -4.56
C ASP A 17 -12.92 -4.18 -5.75
N TYR A 18 -11.70 -4.57 -5.74
CA TYR A 18 -10.78 -4.29 -6.81
C TYR A 18 -10.66 -5.45 -7.71
N LEU A 19 -10.55 -5.19 -8.98
CA LEU A 19 -10.31 -6.23 -9.96
C LEU A 19 -9.06 -5.87 -10.71
N LEU A 20 -8.10 -6.77 -10.66
CA LEU A 20 -6.81 -6.54 -11.28
C LEU A 20 -6.65 -7.49 -12.45
N PRO A 21 -6.00 -7.04 -13.52
CA PRO A 21 -5.67 -7.95 -14.60
C PRO A 21 -4.79 -9.07 -14.08
N ASP A 22 -5.06 -10.27 -14.55
CA ASP A 22 -4.26 -11.40 -14.12
C ASP A 22 -2.78 -11.21 -14.40
N VAL A 23 -2.47 -10.50 -15.46
CA VAL A 23 -1.07 -10.29 -15.82
C VAL A 23 -0.33 -9.53 -14.74
N GLU A 24 -1.07 -8.86 -13.87
CA GLU A 24 -0.46 -8.10 -12.78
C GLU A 24 -0.36 -8.89 -11.50
N VAL A 25 -0.78 -10.12 -11.51
CA VAL A 25 -0.77 -10.93 -10.31
C VAL A 25 0.65 -11.15 -9.85
N PRO A 26 0.96 -10.83 -8.61
CA PRO A 26 2.29 -11.10 -8.08
C PRO A 26 2.49 -12.60 -7.95
N GLU A 27 3.70 -13.03 -8.14
CA GLU A 27 4.02 -14.43 -7.99
C GLU A 27 3.89 -14.88 -6.56
N ASN A 28 4.08 -13.95 -5.64
CA ASN A 28 4.00 -14.25 -4.24
C ASN A 28 2.79 -13.55 -3.66
N PRO A 29 1.72 -14.29 -3.36
CA PRO A 29 0.50 -13.67 -2.86
C PRO A 29 0.65 -13.03 -1.48
N GLU A 30 1.76 -13.26 -0.81
CA GLU A 30 2.00 -12.63 0.48
C GLU A 30 2.49 -11.21 0.37
N VAL A 31 2.82 -10.78 -0.83
CA VAL A 31 3.27 -9.41 -1.04
C VAL A 31 2.05 -8.53 -1.22
N GLY A 32 1.85 -7.59 -0.31
CA GLY A 32 0.70 -6.73 -0.35
C GLY A 32 0.95 -5.43 -1.07
N PHE A 33 0.09 -4.47 -0.78
CA PHE A 33 0.11 -3.18 -1.47
C PHE A 33 1.49 -2.51 -1.39
N TRP A 34 2.05 -2.43 -0.20
CA TRP A 34 3.31 -1.71 -0.02
C TRP A 34 4.45 -2.41 -0.71
N GLY A 35 4.46 -3.75 -0.66
CA GLY A 35 5.50 -4.49 -1.35
C GLY A 35 5.45 -4.27 -2.85
N LEU A 36 4.25 -4.24 -3.41
CA LEU A 36 4.11 -3.99 -4.84
C LEU A 36 4.51 -2.58 -5.21
N GLN A 37 4.24 -1.60 -4.35
CA GLN A 37 4.70 -0.25 -4.58
C GLN A 37 6.23 -0.18 -4.58
N ARG A 38 6.86 -0.90 -3.67
CA ARG A 38 8.32 -0.95 -3.63
C ARG A 38 8.88 -1.57 -4.90
N ARG A 39 8.23 -2.64 -5.38
CA ARG A 39 8.66 -3.28 -6.61
C ARG A 39 8.62 -2.30 -7.77
N LYS A 40 7.53 -1.56 -7.86
CA LYS A 40 7.39 -0.56 -8.93
C LYS A 40 8.46 0.51 -8.81
N SER A 41 8.73 0.97 -7.61
CA SER A 41 9.73 1.99 -7.39
C SER A 41 11.12 1.48 -7.79
N LEU A 42 11.44 0.25 -7.44
CA LEU A 42 12.72 -0.33 -7.82
C LEU A 42 12.86 -0.39 -9.32
N LEU A 43 11.80 -0.83 -10.00
CA LEU A 43 11.86 -0.95 -11.45
C LEU A 43 12.03 0.40 -12.12
N GLU A 44 11.38 1.42 -11.59
CA GLU A 44 11.41 2.73 -12.23
C GLU A 44 12.64 3.54 -11.87
N HIS A 45 13.14 3.38 -10.65
CA HIS A 45 14.18 4.28 -10.17
C HIS A 45 15.49 3.58 -9.83
N GLN A 46 15.47 2.30 -9.58
CA GLN A 46 16.66 1.57 -9.20
C GLN A 46 16.68 0.20 -9.87
N PRO A 47 16.68 0.18 -11.21
CA PRO A 47 16.59 -1.10 -11.93
C PRO A 47 17.78 -2.01 -11.66
N ALA A 48 18.95 -1.45 -11.39
CA ALA A 48 20.10 -2.30 -11.09
C ALA A 48 19.90 -3.06 -9.79
N LEU A 49 19.35 -2.38 -8.79
CA LEU A 49 19.08 -3.04 -7.52
C LEU A 49 17.98 -4.09 -7.69
N TYR A 50 16.97 -3.77 -8.47
CA TYR A 50 15.92 -4.74 -8.74
C TYR A 50 16.51 -6.01 -9.36
N THR A 51 17.34 -5.83 -10.35
CA THR A 51 17.95 -6.98 -11.04
C THR A 51 18.81 -7.79 -10.07
N ALA A 52 19.58 -7.11 -9.25
CA ALA A 52 20.44 -7.81 -8.30
C ALA A 52 19.63 -8.64 -7.32
N LEU A 53 18.54 -8.07 -6.82
CA LEU A 53 17.68 -8.80 -5.88
C LEU A 53 17.01 -9.97 -6.57
N PHE A 54 16.54 -9.75 -7.79
CA PHE A 54 15.86 -10.80 -8.52
C PHE A 54 16.79 -11.97 -8.82
N LEU A 55 17.97 -11.66 -9.31
CA LEU A 55 18.93 -12.71 -9.67
C LEU A 55 19.47 -13.43 -8.45
N GLY A 56 19.55 -12.74 -7.33
CA GLY A 56 19.99 -13.35 -6.09
C GLY A 56 18.92 -14.15 -5.37
N GLY A 57 17.71 -14.15 -5.90
CA GLY A 57 16.62 -14.87 -5.27
C GLY A 57 16.12 -14.23 -4.01
N GLU A 58 16.38 -12.94 -3.82
CA GLU A 58 16.02 -12.24 -2.60
C GLU A 58 14.91 -11.23 -2.80
N LEU A 59 14.40 -11.09 -4.01
CA LEU A 59 13.43 -10.05 -4.28
C LEU A 59 12.15 -10.23 -3.48
N ASP A 60 11.62 -11.45 -3.46
CA ASP A 60 10.37 -11.69 -2.73
C ASP A 60 10.52 -11.42 -1.25
N ASP A 61 11.64 -11.85 -0.67
CA ASP A 61 11.88 -11.59 0.74
C ASP A 61 11.98 -10.09 1.02
N HIS A 62 12.66 -9.38 0.14
CA HIS A 62 12.78 -7.94 0.28
C HIS A 62 11.41 -7.27 0.25
N LEU A 63 10.57 -7.67 -0.71
CA LEU A 63 9.26 -7.06 -0.85
C LEU A 63 8.36 -7.38 0.34
N ARG A 64 8.44 -8.61 0.86
CA ARG A 64 7.65 -8.96 2.03
C ARG A 64 8.11 -8.17 3.26
N GLU A 65 9.40 -7.98 3.39
CA GLU A 65 9.94 -7.21 4.50
C GLU A 65 9.47 -5.76 4.43
N ILE A 66 9.54 -5.17 3.25
CA ILE A 66 9.07 -3.81 3.06
C ILE A 66 7.58 -3.73 3.35
N ASP A 67 6.82 -4.70 2.87
CA ASP A 67 5.38 -4.68 3.07
C ASP A 67 5.03 -4.73 4.55
N ARG A 68 5.70 -5.59 5.29
CA ARG A 68 5.45 -5.71 6.72
C ARG A 68 5.81 -4.43 7.45
N SER A 69 6.99 -3.90 7.16
CA SER A 69 7.45 -2.68 7.83
C SER A 69 6.54 -1.49 7.49
N ALA A 70 6.12 -1.40 6.24
CA ALA A 70 5.28 -0.30 5.81
C ALA A 70 3.90 -0.38 6.46
N THR A 71 3.35 -1.58 6.55
CA THR A 71 2.06 -1.75 7.19
C THR A 71 2.11 -1.33 8.65
N GLN A 72 3.16 -1.73 9.35
CA GLN A 72 3.31 -1.35 10.74
C GLN A 72 3.48 0.16 10.90
N LEU A 73 4.31 0.74 10.07
CA LEU A 73 4.52 2.18 10.13
C LEU A 73 3.25 2.94 9.81
N PHE A 74 2.52 2.48 8.80
CA PHE A 74 1.27 3.12 8.43
C PHE A 74 0.31 3.14 9.60
N ASP A 75 0.14 2.00 10.26
CA ASP A 75 -0.78 1.92 11.38
C ASP A 75 -0.35 2.85 12.52
N GLN A 76 0.94 2.90 12.80
CA GLN A 76 1.45 3.78 13.84
C GLN A 76 1.20 5.24 13.50
N VAL A 77 1.48 5.62 12.27
CA VAL A 77 1.33 7.01 11.86
C VAL A 77 -0.14 7.41 11.86
N VAL A 78 -1.01 6.51 11.39
CA VAL A 78 -2.43 6.80 11.42
C VAL A 78 -2.90 7.04 12.85
N ASP A 79 -2.49 6.18 13.77
CA ASP A 79 -2.90 6.35 15.16
C ASP A 79 -2.42 7.68 15.73
N GLN A 80 -1.17 8.04 15.46
CA GLN A 80 -0.64 9.30 15.95
C GLN A 80 -1.36 10.49 15.36
N LEU A 81 -1.64 10.45 14.08
CA LEU A 81 -2.32 11.55 13.43
C LEU A 81 -3.77 11.66 13.87
N LYS A 82 -4.41 10.53 14.15
CA LYS A 82 -5.78 10.56 14.66
C LYS A 82 -5.83 11.29 16.00
N ILE A 83 -4.88 11.00 16.86
CA ILE A 83 -4.82 11.69 18.17
C ILE A 83 -4.58 13.18 17.96
N ARG A 84 -3.61 13.51 17.13
CA ARG A 84 -3.26 14.91 16.90
C ARG A 84 -4.44 15.70 16.34
N ASN A 85 -5.22 15.07 15.47
CA ASN A 85 -6.29 15.77 14.77
C ASN A 85 -7.65 15.59 15.41
N GLY A 86 -7.70 14.98 16.57
CA GLY A 86 -8.96 14.87 17.31
C GLY A 86 -9.98 13.96 16.65
N ILE A 87 -9.51 12.94 15.95
CA ILE A 87 -10.42 12.01 15.30
C ILE A 87 -10.76 10.93 16.32
N THR A 88 -11.94 11.06 16.92
CA THR A 88 -12.37 10.20 18.01
C THR A 88 -13.68 9.53 17.69
N GLU A 89 -14.02 8.54 18.51
CA GLU A 89 -15.32 7.90 18.38
C GLU A 89 -16.45 8.88 18.66
N GLN A 90 -16.20 9.84 19.54
CA GLN A 90 -17.20 10.84 19.79
C GLN A 90 -17.47 11.70 18.56
N LEU A 91 -16.43 12.06 17.85
CA LEU A 91 -16.60 12.82 16.61
C LEU A 91 -17.38 12.00 15.60
N LYS A 92 -17.10 10.71 15.52
CA LYS A 92 -17.82 9.82 14.62
C LYS A 92 -19.31 9.82 14.94
N ALA A 93 -19.63 9.82 16.23
CA ALA A 93 -21.02 9.78 16.66
C ALA A 93 -21.74 11.09 16.42
N THR A 94 -21.04 12.22 16.58
CA THR A 94 -21.69 13.53 16.51
C THR A 94 -21.66 14.13 15.11
N ASP A 95 -20.64 13.83 14.31
CA ASP A 95 -20.53 14.40 12.99
C ASP A 95 -19.78 13.41 12.11
N GLN A 96 -20.53 12.45 11.60
CA GLN A 96 -19.93 11.35 10.84
C GLN A 96 -19.24 11.83 9.58
N MET A 97 -19.82 12.80 8.89
CA MET A 97 -19.21 13.29 7.66
C MET A 97 -17.86 13.93 7.92
N LYS A 98 -17.78 14.71 9.00
CA LYS A 98 -16.52 15.33 9.35
C LYS A 98 -15.50 14.27 9.76
N TRP A 99 -15.95 13.26 10.49
CA TRP A 99 -15.09 12.16 10.90
C TRP A 99 -14.51 11.46 9.67
N VAL A 100 -15.35 11.17 8.69
CA VAL A 100 -14.88 10.48 7.48
C VAL A 100 -13.86 11.33 6.73
N ARG A 101 -14.13 12.61 6.57
CA ARG A 101 -13.22 13.48 5.84
C ARG A 101 -11.88 13.58 6.55
N ARG A 102 -11.91 13.72 7.87
CA ARG A 102 -10.65 13.84 8.61
C ARG A 102 -9.88 12.53 8.60
N LEU A 103 -10.58 11.42 8.71
CA LEU A 103 -9.91 10.13 8.69
C LEU A 103 -9.26 9.89 7.32
N ASN A 104 -9.96 10.22 6.25
CA ASN A 104 -9.39 10.06 4.91
C ASN A 104 -8.16 10.92 4.73
N ALA A 105 -8.19 12.15 5.24
CA ALA A 105 -7.03 13.02 5.15
C ALA A 105 -5.85 12.45 5.93
N VAL A 106 -6.11 11.89 7.11
CA VAL A 106 -5.06 11.28 7.92
C VAL A 106 -4.47 10.08 7.20
N ARG A 107 -5.31 9.23 6.63
CA ARG A 107 -4.80 8.06 5.93
C ARG A 107 -3.99 8.43 4.71
N HIS A 108 -4.41 9.47 4.02
CA HIS A 108 -3.65 9.95 2.87
C HIS A 108 -2.28 10.48 3.29
N GLU A 109 -2.25 11.25 4.35
CA GLU A 109 -1.00 11.78 4.86
C GLU A 109 -0.09 10.67 5.35
N ALA A 110 -0.65 9.69 6.05
CA ALA A 110 0.13 8.55 6.53
C ALA A 110 0.71 7.77 5.36
N ALA A 111 -0.06 7.59 4.30
CA ALA A 111 0.43 6.86 3.14
C ALA A 111 1.60 7.59 2.50
N GLU A 112 1.54 8.91 2.43
CA GLU A 112 2.65 9.67 1.88
C GLU A 112 3.90 9.55 2.73
N ILE A 113 3.73 9.56 4.04
CA ILE A 113 4.87 9.43 4.94
C ILE A 113 5.52 8.07 4.77
N VAL A 114 4.70 7.02 4.74
CA VAL A 114 5.24 5.67 4.60
C VAL A 114 5.94 5.49 3.27
N ALA A 115 5.32 6.00 2.20
CA ALA A 115 5.93 5.87 0.88
C ALA A 115 7.28 6.55 0.84
N LYS A 116 7.38 7.72 1.44
CA LYS A 116 8.62 8.46 1.44
C LYS A 116 9.69 7.75 2.24
N GLU A 117 9.30 7.13 3.35
CA GLU A 117 10.27 6.50 4.23
C GLU A 117 10.74 5.14 3.73
N LEU A 118 9.85 4.37 3.14
CA LEU A 118 10.17 2.98 2.86
C LEU A 118 10.09 2.59 1.39
N ILE A 119 9.27 3.27 0.63
CA ILE A 119 9.01 2.85 -0.75
C ILE A 119 9.94 3.56 -1.72
N TYR A 120 10.10 4.85 -1.55
CA TYR A 120 10.90 5.66 -2.46
C TYR A 120 12.27 5.98 -1.87
N ASP A 121 12.74 5.13 -1.01
CA ASP A 121 14.02 5.36 -0.36
C ASP A 121 15.14 5.33 -1.40
N GLU A 122 15.72 6.47 -1.62
CA GLU A 122 16.83 6.59 -2.56
C GLU A 122 18.11 6.97 -1.85
N ALA A 123 18.07 6.96 -0.57
CA ALA A 123 19.17 7.46 0.21
C ALA A 123 20.38 6.56 0.14
N THR A 124 20.31 5.53 -0.56
CA THR A 124 21.42 4.61 -0.66
C THR A 124 22.50 5.10 -1.56
#